data_6ca039311a0795f7b4cb02a19e734916
#
_entry.id   6ca039311a0795f7b4cb02a19e734916
#
_cell.length_a   1.000
_cell.length_b   1.000
_cell.length_c   1.000
_cell.angle_alpha   90.00
_cell.angle_beta   90.00
_cell.angle_gamma   90.00
#
_symmetry.space_group_name_H-M   'P 1'
#
loop_
_entity.id
_entity.type
_entity.pdbx_description
1 polymer ?
#
loop_
_entity_poly.entity_id
_entity_poly.type
_entity_poly.pdbx_seq_one_letter_code
_entity_poly.pdbx_strand_id
1 'polypeptide(L)'
;QNDTGPTSKITHRIVLSGDDQKGLLNKIIKTLNDNNALIIRMNTEKISYQKNTQYISRFAIAIRDENAPECLAQMVKVAGEMKLTFRYETS
;
A
#
# COMPACT_ATOMS: atom_id res chain seq x y z
N GLN A 1 -2.76 -6.93 -27.81
CA GLN A 1 -2.59 -6.74 -27.20
C GLN A 1 -2.19 -6.60 -26.60
N ASN A 2 -2.24 -6.43 -26.33
CA ASN A 2 -1.87 -6.24 -25.59
C ASN A 2 -1.39 -6.12 -24.80
N ASP A 3 -1.34 -6.03 -24.56
CA ASP A 3 -0.88 -5.92 -23.76
C ASP A 3 -0.44 -5.77 -23.12
N THR A 4 -0.77 -5.53 -23.29
CA THR A 4 -0.36 -5.48 -22.53
C THR A 4 0.44 -5.63 -21.70
N GLY A 5 -0.25 -5.61 -21.39
CA GLY A 5 1.05 -5.79 -20.95
C GLY A 5 1.17 -6.50 -19.66
N PRO A 6 2.34 -6.95 -19.41
CA PRO A 6 2.66 -7.70 -18.20
C PRO A 6 2.43 -6.90 -16.93
N THR A 7 2.37 -5.60 -17.07
CA THR A 7 2.23 -4.70 -15.94
C THR A 7 0.87 -4.75 -15.29
N SER A 8 -0.06 -5.43 -15.94
CA SER A 8 -1.42 -5.46 -15.45
C SER A 8 -1.64 -6.55 -14.40
N LYS A 9 -0.66 -7.40 -14.16
CA LYS A 9 -0.84 -8.52 -13.25
C LYS A 9 -0.54 -8.12 -11.82
N ILE A 10 -1.55 -8.20 -10.97
CA ILE A 10 -1.40 -7.91 -9.55
C ILE A 10 -0.68 -9.06 -8.88
N THR A 11 0.37 -8.75 -8.14
CA THR A 11 1.12 -9.76 -7.38
C THR A 11 0.79 -9.73 -5.89
N HIS A 12 0.45 -8.55 -5.38
CA HIS A 12 0.17 -8.40 -3.95
C HIS A 12 -0.96 -7.43 -3.74
N ARG A 13 -1.74 -7.66 -2.70
CA ARG A 13 -2.75 -6.72 -2.23
C ARG A 13 -2.39 -6.31 -0.83
N ILE A 14 -2.40 -5.01 -0.58
CA ILE A 14 -1.95 -4.43 0.68
C ILE A 14 -3.07 -3.60 1.27
N VAL A 15 -3.25 -3.71 2.58
CA VAL A 15 -4.22 -2.90 3.32
C VAL A 15 -3.52 -2.26 4.49
N LEU A 16 -3.67 -0.94 4.60
CA LEU A 16 -3.16 -0.18 5.74
C LEU A 16 -4.33 0.56 6.37
N SER A 17 -4.40 0.53 7.69
CA SER A 17 -5.50 1.20 8.39
C SER A 17 -5.00 1.77 9.71
N GLY A 18 -5.66 2.84 10.14
CA GLY A 18 -5.33 3.49 11.39
C GLY A 18 -5.86 4.90 11.42
N ASP A 19 -5.36 5.69 12.36
CA ASP A 19 -5.78 7.08 12.50
C ASP A 19 -5.28 7.90 11.32
N ASP A 20 -6.12 8.82 10.85
CA ASP A 20 -5.75 9.71 9.77
C ASP A 20 -4.64 10.65 10.23
N GLN A 21 -3.63 10.84 9.39
CA GLN A 21 -2.47 11.67 9.70
C GLN A 21 -2.08 12.46 8.47
N LYS A 22 -1.50 13.62 8.70
CA LYS A 22 -1.03 14.46 7.61
C LYS A 22 0.10 13.77 6.87
N GLY A 23 0.01 13.75 5.55
CA GLY A 23 1.05 13.17 4.70
C GLY A 23 1.07 11.66 4.65
N LEU A 24 0.06 11.02 5.23
CA LEU A 24 0.00 9.57 5.32
C LEU A 24 0.06 8.90 3.96
N LEU A 25 -0.82 9.29 3.06
CA LEU A 25 -0.90 8.66 1.74
C LEU A 25 0.37 8.88 0.94
N ASN A 26 0.92 10.10 1.00
CA ASN A 26 2.15 10.41 0.28
C ASN A 26 3.31 9.54 0.77
N LYS A 27 3.38 9.30 2.06
CA LYS A 27 4.44 8.46 2.62
C LYS A 27 4.33 7.02 2.13
N ILE A 28 3.11 6.50 2.09
CA ILE A 28 2.86 5.14 1.63
C ILE A 28 3.22 5.01 0.14
N ILE A 29 2.74 5.95 -0.68
CA ILE A 29 2.99 5.91 -2.11
C ILE A 29 4.48 6.02 -2.40
N LYS A 30 5.17 6.93 -1.70
CA LYS A 30 6.61 7.09 -1.88
C LYS A 30 7.35 5.80 -1.55
N THR A 31 6.96 5.14 -0.47
CA THR A 31 7.62 3.89 -0.07
C THR A 31 7.45 2.83 -1.14
N LEU A 32 6.24 2.69 -1.68
CA LEU A 32 5.99 1.73 -2.75
C LEU A 32 6.82 2.04 -3.98
N ASN A 33 6.82 3.31 -4.39
CA ASN A 33 7.57 3.72 -5.58
C ASN A 33 9.08 3.52 -5.40
N ASP A 34 9.60 3.82 -4.23
CA ASP A 34 11.03 3.68 -3.95
C ASP A 34 11.47 2.22 -4.00
N ASN A 35 10.55 1.30 -3.82
CA ASN A 35 10.83 -0.13 -3.83
C ASN A 35 10.38 -0.82 -5.10
N ASN A 36 10.17 -0.03 -6.15
CA ASN A 36 9.86 -0.54 -7.49
C ASN A 36 8.53 -1.28 -7.58
N ALA A 37 7.60 -0.95 -6.70
CA ALA A 37 6.25 -1.48 -6.79
C ALA A 37 5.43 -0.61 -7.73
N LEU A 38 4.74 -1.25 -8.66
CA LEU A 38 3.81 -0.54 -9.55
C LEU A 38 2.43 -0.59 -8.93
N ILE A 39 1.86 0.57 -8.66
CA ILE A 39 0.50 0.63 -8.11
C ILE A 39 -0.47 0.50 -9.27
N ILE A 40 -1.20 -0.61 -9.31
CA ILE A 40 -2.17 -0.87 -10.37
C ILE A 40 -3.53 -0.28 -9.97
N ARG A 41 -3.86 -0.38 -8.70
CA ARG A 41 -5.15 0.13 -8.21
C ARG A 41 -4.95 0.62 -6.78
N MET A 42 -5.63 1.70 -6.45
CA MET A 42 -5.58 2.27 -5.12
C MET A 42 -6.97 2.72 -4.73
N ASN A 43 -7.34 2.44 -3.49
CA ASN A 43 -8.61 2.88 -2.95
C ASN A 43 -8.38 3.33 -1.52
N THR A 44 -8.86 4.52 -1.18
CA THR A 44 -8.74 5.05 0.16
C THR A 44 -10.10 5.45 0.68
N GLU A 45 -10.32 5.20 1.96
CA GLU A 45 -11.55 5.57 2.63
C GLU A 45 -11.23 6.23 3.96
N LYS A 46 -12.02 7.22 4.30
CA LYS A 46 -11.96 7.85 5.62
C LYS A 46 -13.31 7.62 6.28
N ILE A 47 -13.28 7.04 7.44
CA ILE A 47 -14.50 6.74 8.19
C ILE A 47 -14.46 7.56 9.47
N SER A 48 -15.42 8.47 9.60
CA SER A 48 -15.52 9.29 10.82
C SER A 48 -16.38 8.53 11.83
N TYR A 49 -15.82 8.34 13.01
CA TYR A 49 -16.51 7.62 14.05
C TYR A 49 -16.37 8.42 15.35
N GLN A 50 -17.45 9.02 15.78
CA GLN A 50 -17.43 9.91 16.93
C GLN A 50 -16.42 11.03 16.68
N LYS A 51 -15.35 11.12 17.48
CA LYS A 51 -14.37 12.18 17.34
C LYS A 51 -13.13 11.75 16.55
N ASN A 52 -13.11 10.49 16.11
CA ASN A 52 -11.95 9.95 15.42
C ASN A 52 -12.23 9.73 13.95
N THR A 53 -11.21 9.92 13.13
CA THR A 53 -11.29 9.57 11.73
C THR A 53 -10.34 8.42 11.48
N GLN A 54 -10.89 7.32 10.99
CA GLN A 54 -10.11 6.15 10.63
C GLN A 54 -9.83 6.17 9.14
N TYR A 55 -8.63 5.80 8.80
CA TYR A 55 -8.16 5.79 7.43
C TYR A 55 -7.91 4.36 7.01
N ILE A 56 -8.46 3.96 5.86
CA ILE A 56 -8.22 2.63 5.30
C ILE A 56 -7.75 2.82 3.86
N SER A 57 -6.60 2.27 3.55
CA SER A 57 -6.02 2.39 2.23
C SER A 57 -5.74 0.99 1.69
N ARG A 58 -6.25 0.72 0.49
CA ARG A 58 -6.08 -0.58 -0.17
C ARG A 58 -5.31 -0.37 -1.46
N PHE A 59 -4.29 -1.18 -1.67
CA PHE A 59 -3.46 -1.11 -2.86
C PHE A 59 -3.38 -2.48 -3.51
N ALA A 60 -3.50 -2.48 -4.83
CA ALA A 60 -3.17 -3.66 -5.62
C ALA A 60 -1.91 -3.29 -6.40
N ILE A 61 -0.84 -4.02 -6.18
CA ILE A 61 0.46 -3.69 -6.74
C ILE A 61 1.02 -4.84 -7.56
N ALA A 62 1.90 -4.49 -8.47
CA ALA A 62 2.71 -5.46 -9.19
C ALA A 62 4.17 -5.20 -8.81
N ILE A 63 4.85 -6.24 -8.36
CA ILE A 63 6.24 -6.11 -7.96
C ILE A 63 6.97 -7.41 -8.29
N ARG A 64 8.22 -7.28 -8.69
CA ARG A 64 9.03 -8.46 -9.03
C ARG A 64 9.41 -9.21 -7.77
N ASP A 65 9.53 -10.53 -7.88
CA ASP A 65 9.83 -11.39 -6.75
C ASP A 65 11.09 -10.94 -6.00
N GLU A 66 12.10 -10.50 -6.73
CA GLU A 66 13.36 -10.09 -6.09
C GLU A 66 13.23 -8.81 -5.29
N ASN A 67 12.21 -8.00 -5.59
CA ASN A 67 11.99 -6.72 -4.87
C ASN A 67 10.97 -6.84 -3.75
N ALA A 68 10.18 -7.91 -3.76
CA ALA A 68 9.05 -8.01 -2.84
C ALA A 68 9.46 -8.04 -1.36
N PRO A 69 10.47 -8.82 -0.95
CA PRO A 69 10.83 -8.87 0.47
C PRO A 69 11.22 -7.51 1.03
N GLU A 70 12.03 -6.77 0.28
CA GLU A 70 12.47 -5.45 0.74
C GLU A 70 11.30 -4.48 0.79
N CYS A 71 10.43 -4.53 -0.21
CA CYS A 71 9.26 -3.66 -0.24
C CYS A 71 8.37 -3.90 0.97
N LEU A 72 8.07 -5.16 1.25
CA LEU A 72 7.20 -5.49 2.38
C LEU A 72 7.85 -5.11 3.71
N ALA A 73 9.16 -5.29 3.83
CA ALA A 73 9.88 -4.89 5.03
C ALA A 73 9.81 -3.38 5.25
N GLN A 74 9.96 -2.60 4.18
CA GLN A 74 9.85 -1.15 4.28
C GLN A 74 8.43 -0.71 4.62
N MET A 75 7.44 -1.42 4.09
CA MET A 75 6.04 -1.12 4.41
C MET A 75 5.74 -1.39 5.89
N VAL A 76 6.28 -2.48 6.44
CA VAL A 76 6.14 -2.78 7.86
C VAL A 76 6.76 -1.67 8.70
N LYS A 77 7.94 -1.19 8.29
CA LYS A 77 8.62 -0.12 9.00
C LYS A 77 7.78 1.17 8.99
N VAL A 78 7.27 1.54 7.83
CA VAL A 78 6.44 2.74 7.71
C VAL A 78 5.18 2.60 8.54
N ALA A 79 4.55 1.44 8.49
CA ALA A 79 3.34 1.19 9.27
C ALA A 79 3.63 1.34 10.77
N GLY A 80 4.76 0.81 11.23
CA GLY A 80 5.14 0.95 12.62
C GLY A 80 5.37 2.41 13.01
N GLU A 81 6.05 3.17 12.16
CA GLU A 81 6.33 4.58 12.41
C GLU A 81 5.05 5.40 12.48
N MET A 82 4.08 5.08 11.66
CA MET A 82 2.83 5.82 11.59
C MET A 82 1.71 5.19 12.41
N LYS A 83 2.02 4.11 13.11
CA LYS A 83 1.08 3.40 13.99
C LYS A 83 -0.13 2.90 13.23
N LEU A 84 0.13 2.34 12.05
CA LEU A 84 -0.91 1.74 11.21
C LEU A 84 -0.87 0.23 11.33
N THR A 85 -2.02 -0.38 11.10
CA THR A 85 -2.11 -1.82 10.92
C THR A 85 -1.81 -2.12 9.46
N PHE A 86 -0.92 -3.07 9.22
CA PHE A 86 -0.50 -3.44 7.87
C PHE A 86 -0.81 -4.91 7.63
N ARG A 87 -1.47 -5.20 6.52
CA ARG A 87 -1.73 -6.56 6.10
C ARG A 87 -1.50 -6.69 4.60
N TYR A 88 -1.08 -7.86 4.18
CA TYR A 88 -0.93 -8.10 2.76
C TYR A 88 -1.24 -9.55 2.44
N GLU A 89 -1.52 -9.79 1.16
CA GLU A 89 -1.66 -11.16 0.66
C GLU A 89 -1.11 -11.21 -0.75
N THR A 90 -0.63 -12.39 -1.14
CA THR A 90 -0.14 -12.61 -2.49
C THR A 90 -1.29 -13.06 -3.37
N SER A 91 -1.20 -12.68 -4.62
CA SER A 91 -2.20 -13.11 -5.61
C SER A 91 -1.75 -14.34 -6.34
#